data_4722d7a6cefd5ab2810b2da75c082220
#
_entry.id   4722d7a6cefd5ab2810b2da75c082220
#
_cell.length_a   1.000
_cell.length_b   1.000
_cell.length_c   1.000
_cell.angle_alpha   90.00
_cell.angle_beta   90.00
_cell.angle_gamma   90.00
#
_symmetry.space_group_name_H-M   'P 1'
#
loop_
_entity.id
_entity.type
_entity.pdbx_description
1 polymer ?
#
loop_
_entity_poly.entity_id
_entity_poly.type
_entity_poly.pdbx_seq_one_letter_code
_entity_poly.pdbx_strand_id
1 'polypeptide(L)'
;ENIADSLVINNIYDEYPIWSIPVNFKGSKWCLEQTGNDMYRGRAGILLFMYYVKLLKDKSSYTQLYNKMLSAIPPSVSLSKTTFGLTGDIGYFIVLSIIEDYDTNTLACLNYIKSVLTELEKTDFASVSNKSDYINGLLPLINTLVRYYRRGIEKERVLRLVLSLGDTLYNDVSERDNSNFGYSFGHGLSGVIFT
;
A
#
# COMPACT_ATOMS: atom_id res chain seq x y z
N GLU A 1 1.12 -1.42 -28.40
CA GLU A 1 -0.02 -1.61 -27.50
C GLU A 1 0.31 -1.02 -26.13
N ASN A 2 -0.56 -0.19 -25.57
CA ASN A 2 -0.30 0.52 -24.34
C ASN A 2 -0.59 -0.43 -23.14
N ILE A 3 0.26 -0.42 -22.10
CA ILE A 3 0.05 -1.20 -20.87
C ILE A 3 -1.35 -0.94 -20.28
N ALA A 4 -1.81 0.32 -20.28
CA ALA A 4 -3.13 0.66 -19.79
C ALA A 4 -4.26 0.01 -20.60
N ASP A 5 -4.13 -0.10 -21.92
CA ASP A 5 -5.10 -0.83 -22.77
C ASP A 5 -5.10 -2.32 -22.43
N SER A 6 -3.92 -2.90 -22.24
CA SER A 6 -3.82 -4.30 -21.81
C SER A 6 -4.50 -4.55 -20.46
N LEU A 7 -4.40 -3.65 -19.51
CA LEU A 7 -5.09 -3.77 -18.22
C LEU A 7 -6.61 -3.68 -18.36
N VAL A 8 -7.12 -2.84 -19.25
CA VAL A 8 -8.56 -2.74 -19.55
C VAL A 8 -9.07 -4.02 -20.20
N ILE A 9 -8.34 -4.55 -21.20
CA ILE A 9 -8.76 -5.73 -21.98
C ILE A 9 -8.66 -7.01 -21.15
N ASN A 10 -7.61 -7.15 -20.35
CA ASN A 10 -7.33 -8.37 -19.59
C ASN A 10 -7.96 -8.38 -18.17
N ASN A 11 -8.86 -7.46 -17.88
CA ASN A 11 -9.67 -7.53 -16.68
C ASN A 11 -10.63 -8.73 -16.77
N ILE A 12 -10.50 -9.68 -15.84
CA ILE A 12 -11.18 -10.98 -15.92
C ILE A 12 -12.67 -10.88 -15.51
N TYR A 13 -13.02 -9.92 -14.65
CA TYR A 13 -14.37 -9.76 -14.13
C TYR A 13 -14.87 -8.31 -14.26
N ASP A 14 -16.08 -8.18 -14.79
CA ASP A 14 -16.67 -6.85 -15.01
C ASP A 14 -17.01 -6.09 -13.72
N GLU A 15 -17.43 -6.79 -12.67
CA GLU A 15 -17.82 -6.15 -11.40
C GLU A 15 -16.62 -5.86 -10.50
N TYR A 16 -15.60 -6.74 -10.49
CA TYR A 16 -14.41 -6.61 -9.66
C TYR A 16 -13.16 -6.75 -10.53
N PRO A 17 -12.38 -5.68 -10.73
CA PRO A 17 -11.16 -5.77 -11.52
C PRO A 17 -10.16 -6.74 -10.89
N ILE A 18 -9.92 -7.84 -11.57
CA ILE A 18 -9.03 -8.92 -11.13
C ILE A 18 -8.09 -9.28 -12.27
N TRP A 19 -6.83 -9.43 -11.95
CA TRP A 19 -5.80 -9.93 -12.83
C TRP A 19 -5.14 -11.15 -12.21
N SER A 20 -4.58 -12.02 -13.04
CA SER A 20 -3.77 -13.15 -12.61
C SER A 20 -2.31 -12.93 -12.95
N ILE A 21 -1.44 -13.32 -12.05
CA ILE A 21 0.00 -13.26 -12.21
C ILE A 21 0.59 -14.67 -12.18
N PRO A 22 1.59 -14.97 -13.01
CA PRO A 22 2.31 -16.23 -12.90
C PRO A 22 3.20 -16.23 -11.66
N VAL A 23 3.05 -17.25 -10.84
CA VAL A 23 3.84 -17.45 -9.61
C VAL A 23 4.56 -18.77 -9.69
N ASN A 24 5.86 -18.79 -9.39
CA ASN A 24 6.63 -20.01 -9.32
C ASN A 24 6.49 -20.65 -7.94
N PHE A 25 5.79 -21.77 -7.91
CA PHE A 25 5.57 -22.52 -6.69
C PHE A 25 6.70 -23.51 -6.45
N LYS A 26 7.45 -23.36 -5.36
CA LYS A 26 8.56 -24.26 -4.95
C LYS A 26 9.65 -24.47 -6.00
N GLY A 27 9.89 -23.48 -6.85
CA GLY A 27 10.99 -23.51 -7.83
C GLY A 27 10.81 -24.43 -9.03
N SER A 28 9.71 -25.18 -9.13
CA SER A 28 9.50 -26.19 -10.20
C SER A 28 8.17 -26.12 -10.91
N LYS A 29 7.20 -25.43 -10.39
CA LYS A 29 5.85 -25.35 -11.00
C LYS A 29 5.39 -23.90 -11.07
N TRP A 30 4.89 -23.51 -12.25
CA TRP A 30 4.20 -22.23 -12.43
C TRP A 30 2.71 -22.42 -12.23
N CYS A 31 2.09 -21.54 -11.47
CA CYS A 31 0.64 -21.42 -11.36
C CYS A 31 0.22 -19.97 -11.59
N LEU A 32 -1.04 -19.76 -11.92
CA LEU A 32 -1.65 -18.44 -11.96
C LEU A 32 -2.29 -18.17 -10.61
N GLU A 33 -1.90 -17.06 -9.98
CA GLU A 33 -2.52 -16.57 -8.77
C GLU A 33 -3.23 -15.24 -9.04
N GLN A 34 -4.33 -15.03 -8.34
CA GLN A 34 -5.01 -13.74 -8.36
C GLN A 34 -4.11 -12.68 -7.73
N THR A 35 -4.06 -11.48 -8.33
CA THR A 35 -3.33 -10.34 -7.76
C THR A 35 -3.87 -9.99 -6.37
N GLY A 36 -2.97 -9.84 -5.41
CA GLY A 36 -3.28 -9.37 -4.06
C GLY A 36 -3.67 -7.88 -4.01
N ASN A 37 -3.73 -7.34 -2.80
CA ASN A 37 -4.05 -5.93 -2.56
C ASN A 37 -2.82 -5.07 -2.31
N ASP A 38 -1.62 -5.65 -2.37
CA ASP A 38 -0.38 -4.93 -2.15
C ASP A 38 -0.10 -3.88 -3.24
N MET A 39 0.79 -2.93 -2.93
CA MET A 39 1.16 -1.87 -3.86
C MET A 39 2.20 -2.34 -4.90
N TYR A 40 3.04 -3.31 -4.56
CA TYR A 40 4.19 -3.68 -5.39
C TYR A 40 3.81 -4.60 -6.57
N ARG A 41 2.96 -5.60 -6.33
CA ARG A 41 2.51 -6.60 -7.33
C ARG A 41 1.00 -6.70 -7.44
N GLY A 42 0.28 -5.97 -6.61
CA GLY A 42 -1.14 -6.12 -6.43
C GLY A 42 -2.00 -5.03 -7.06
N ARG A 43 -3.28 -5.14 -6.84
CA ARG A 43 -4.32 -4.24 -7.36
C ARG A 43 -4.14 -2.79 -6.92
N ALA A 44 -3.57 -2.55 -5.73
CA ALA A 44 -3.33 -1.18 -5.28
C ALA A 44 -2.30 -0.45 -6.16
N GLY A 45 -1.24 -1.13 -6.61
CA GLY A 45 -0.29 -0.56 -7.56
C GLY A 45 -0.91 -0.28 -8.92
N ILE A 46 -1.79 -1.17 -9.40
CA ILE A 46 -2.54 -0.94 -10.64
C ILE A 46 -3.49 0.26 -10.49
N LEU A 47 -4.17 0.42 -9.35
CA LEU A 47 -5.03 1.58 -9.07
C LEU A 47 -4.22 2.89 -9.14
N LEU A 48 -3.05 2.94 -8.53
CA LEU A 48 -2.17 4.11 -8.58
C LEU A 48 -1.71 4.41 -10.02
N PHE A 49 -1.32 3.38 -10.77
CA PHE A 49 -0.98 3.53 -12.18
C PHE A 49 -2.15 4.10 -12.99
N MET A 50 -3.36 3.56 -12.84
CA MET A 50 -4.57 4.02 -13.55
C MET A 50 -4.97 5.44 -13.14
N TYR A 51 -4.73 5.84 -11.88
CA TYR A 51 -4.89 7.24 -11.45
C TYR A 51 -4.04 8.20 -12.30
N TYR A 52 -2.75 7.93 -12.45
CA TYR A 52 -1.89 8.78 -13.26
C TYR A 52 -2.20 8.68 -14.76
N VAL A 53 -2.57 7.51 -15.26
CA VAL A 53 -2.96 7.34 -16.67
C VAL A 53 -4.18 8.18 -17.00
N LYS A 54 -5.23 8.20 -16.17
CA LYS A 54 -6.41 9.03 -16.42
C LYS A 54 -6.13 10.52 -16.36
N LEU A 55 -5.15 10.97 -15.56
CA LEU A 55 -4.73 12.38 -15.53
C LEU A 55 -3.99 12.80 -16.79
N LEU A 56 -3.28 11.86 -17.42
CA LEU A 56 -2.45 12.13 -18.60
C LEU A 56 -3.19 11.87 -19.91
N LYS A 57 -4.23 11.05 -19.90
CA LYS A 57 -4.94 10.58 -21.09
C LYS A 57 -6.46 10.64 -20.86
N ASP A 58 -7.11 11.49 -21.62
CA ASP A 58 -8.59 11.59 -21.62
C ASP A 58 -9.20 10.44 -22.43
N LYS A 59 -9.27 9.24 -21.80
CA LYS A 59 -9.89 8.06 -22.36
C LYS A 59 -10.91 7.50 -21.39
N SER A 60 -12.18 7.45 -21.79
CA SER A 60 -13.29 7.03 -20.92
C SER A 60 -13.11 5.65 -20.30
N SER A 61 -12.52 4.70 -21.03
CA SER A 61 -12.23 3.35 -20.52
C SER A 61 -11.23 3.34 -19.34
N TYR A 62 -10.27 4.25 -19.32
CA TYR A 62 -9.31 4.38 -18.22
C TYR A 62 -10.00 4.92 -16.96
N THR A 63 -10.83 5.96 -17.12
CA THR A 63 -11.62 6.52 -16.03
C THR A 63 -12.62 5.49 -15.49
N GLN A 64 -13.26 4.71 -16.35
CA GLN A 64 -14.17 3.65 -15.94
C GLN A 64 -13.45 2.57 -15.14
N LEU A 65 -12.30 2.09 -15.60
CA LEU A 65 -11.51 1.08 -14.87
C LEU A 65 -11.05 1.62 -13.53
N TYR A 66 -10.52 2.84 -13.48
CA TYR A 66 -10.13 3.50 -12.24
C TYR A 66 -11.29 3.58 -11.23
N ASN A 67 -12.47 4.03 -11.65
CA ASN A 67 -13.65 4.14 -10.78
C ASN A 67 -14.14 2.76 -10.30
N LYS A 68 -14.13 1.75 -11.16
CA LYS A 68 -14.42 0.36 -10.78
C LYS A 68 -13.45 -0.14 -9.70
N MET A 69 -12.16 0.15 -9.84
CA MET A 69 -11.15 -0.24 -8.86
C MET A 69 -11.35 0.46 -7.52
N LEU A 70 -11.70 1.75 -7.51
CA LEU A 70 -12.02 2.49 -6.29
C LEU A 70 -13.24 1.89 -5.57
N SER A 71 -14.30 1.59 -6.32
CA SER A 71 -15.52 1.01 -5.73
C SER A 71 -15.32 -0.43 -5.25
N ALA A 72 -14.31 -1.14 -5.75
CA ALA A 72 -13.94 -2.47 -5.33
C ALA A 72 -12.99 -2.53 -4.12
N ILE A 73 -12.63 -1.38 -3.52
CA ILE A 73 -11.86 -1.36 -2.28
C ILE A 73 -12.70 -2.00 -1.16
N PRO A 74 -12.15 -3.00 -0.46
CA PRO A 74 -12.91 -3.68 0.59
C PRO A 74 -13.26 -2.70 1.72
N PRO A 75 -14.42 -2.84 2.37
CA PRO A 75 -14.83 -1.92 3.44
C PRO A 75 -14.02 -2.11 4.73
N SER A 76 -13.33 -3.22 4.85
CA SER A 76 -12.49 -3.56 6.01
C SER A 76 -11.28 -4.38 5.59
N VAL A 77 -10.28 -4.39 6.44
CA VAL A 77 -9.05 -5.15 6.26
C VAL A 77 -8.78 -5.98 7.50
N SER A 78 -8.19 -7.17 7.30
CA SER A 78 -7.52 -7.92 8.36
C SER A 78 -6.04 -7.90 8.03
N LEU A 79 -5.23 -7.32 8.90
CA LEU A 79 -3.80 -7.19 8.66
C LEU A 79 -3.09 -8.50 9.04
N SER A 80 -2.30 -9.02 8.12
CA SER A 80 -1.31 -10.03 8.46
C SER A 80 -0.23 -9.38 9.32
N LYS A 81 0.19 -10.06 10.40
CA LYS A 81 1.13 -9.49 11.39
C LYS A 81 2.57 -9.30 10.87
N THR A 82 2.84 -9.48 9.59
CA THR A 82 4.22 -9.68 9.12
C THR A 82 4.74 -8.65 8.14
N THR A 83 3.91 -7.97 7.37
CA THR A 83 4.38 -7.02 6.33
C THR A 83 3.52 -5.78 6.26
N PHE A 84 4.12 -4.62 6.51
CA PHE A 84 3.47 -3.30 6.48
C PHE A 84 4.00 -2.40 5.36
N GLY A 85 4.93 -2.90 4.55
CA GLY A 85 5.52 -2.16 3.44
C GLY A 85 4.70 -2.22 2.16
N LEU A 86 5.36 -1.94 1.05
CA LEU A 86 4.75 -1.93 -0.27
C LEU A 86 4.19 -3.29 -0.71
N THR A 87 4.70 -4.39 -0.14
CA THR A 87 4.25 -5.77 -0.39
C THR A 87 3.19 -6.25 0.60
N GLY A 88 2.78 -5.40 1.56
CA GLY A 88 1.84 -5.76 2.61
C GLY A 88 0.38 -5.49 2.27
N ASP A 89 -0.50 -5.93 3.18
CA ASP A 89 -1.96 -5.83 3.03
C ASP A 89 -2.48 -4.38 3.04
N ILE A 90 -1.63 -3.41 3.38
CA ILE A 90 -1.97 -1.98 3.43
C ILE A 90 -1.81 -1.25 2.09
N GLY A 91 -1.68 -1.96 0.97
CA GLY A 91 -1.44 -1.35 -0.34
C GLY A 91 -2.47 -0.27 -0.71
N TYR A 92 -3.76 -0.53 -0.55
CA TYR A 92 -4.79 0.49 -0.77
C TYR A 92 -4.70 1.67 0.20
N PHE A 93 -4.32 1.43 1.46
CA PHE A 93 -4.12 2.49 2.44
C PHE A 93 -3.01 3.44 2.01
N ILE A 94 -1.91 2.91 1.49
CA ILE A 94 -0.80 3.70 0.91
C ILE A 94 -1.29 4.50 -0.30
N VAL A 95 -1.95 3.83 -1.26
CA VAL A 95 -2.40 4.46 -2.50
C VAL A 95 -3.43 5.55 -2.26
N LEU A 96 -4.40 5.34 -1.37
CA LEU A 96 -5.39 6.36 -0.99
C LEU A 96 -4.74 7.59 -0.33
N SER A 97 -3.57 7.47 0.28
CA SER A 97 -2.83 8.62 0.79
C SER A 97 -2.20 9.47 -0.33
N ILE A 98 -2.01 8.90 -1.52
CA ILE A 98 -1.36 9.54 -2.66
C ILE A 98 -2.37 10.16 -3.61
N ILE A 99 -3.46 9.43 -3.93
CA ILE A 99 -4.51 9.94 -4.82
C ILE A 99 -5.34 11.01 -4.12
N GLU A 100 -5.72 12.05 -4.85
CA GLU A 100 -6.39 13.25 -4.28
C GLU A 100 -7.88 13.32 -4.60
N ASP A 101 -8.34 12.60 -5.63
CA ASP A 101 -9.68 12.76 -6.20
C ASP A 101 -10.60 11.55 -5.99
N TYR A 102 -10.62 10.96 -4.80
CA TYR A 102 -11.57 9.88 -4.48
C TYR A 102 -12.93 10.37 -3.95
N ASP A 103 -13.29 11.60 -4.25
CA ASP A 103 -14.52 12.27 -3.75
C ASP A 103 -15.82 11.54 -4.09
N THR A 104 -15.88 10.86 -5.22
CA THR A 104 -17.08 10.14 -5.66
C THR A 104 -17.36 8.86 -4.85
N ASN A 105 -16.35 8.33 -4.13
CA ASN A 105 -16.44 7.14 -3.28
C ASN A 105 -15.93 7.41 -1.86
N THR A 106 -16.00 8.65 -1.42
CA THR A 106 -15.39 9.15 -0.18
C THR A 106 -15.75 8.29 1.04
N LEU A 107 -17.01 7.89 1.18
CA LEU A 107 -17.45 7.13 2.37
C LEU A 107 -16.80 5.73 2.44
N ALA A 108 -16.74 5.00 1.33
CA ALA A 108 -16.12 3.67 1.29
C ALA A 108 -14.61 3.76 1.57
N CYS A 109 -13.93 4.71 0.93
CA CYS A 109 -12.50 4.95 1.16
C CYS A 109 -12.21 5.37 2.61
N LEU A 110 -13.02 6.26 3.18
CA LEU A 110 -12.88 6.67 4.58
C LEU A 110 -13.15 5.52 5.56
N ASN A 111 -14.14 4.67 5.28
CA ASN A 111 -14.41 3.49 6.10
C ASN A 111 -13.25 2.51 6.05
N TYR A 112 -12.67 2.28 4.87
CA TYR A 112 -11.47 1.46 4.73
C TYR A 112 -10.29 2.05 5.53
N ILE A 113 -10.01 3.36 5.38
CA ILE A 113 -8.95 4.04 6.14
C ILE A 113 -9.17 3.86 7.65
N LYS A 114 -10.38 4.08 8.15
CA LYS A 114 -10.72 3.88 9.57
C LYS A 114 -10.54 2.43 10.03
N SER A 115 -10.91 1.47 9.19
CA SER A 115 -10.70 0.05 9.46
C SER A 115 -9.21 -0.28 9.59
N VAL A 116 -8.37 0.21 8.66
CA VAL A 116 -6.91 0.02 8.74
C VAL A 116 -6.36 0.63 10.03
N LEU A 117 -6.72 1.87 10.36
CA LEU A 117 -6.26 2.52 11.59
C LEU A 117 -6.64 1.72 12.84
N THR A 118 -7.84 1.12 12.85
CA THR A 118 -8.30 0.28 13.96
C THR A 118 -7.48 -1.00 14.10
N GLU A 119 -7.06 -1.61 13.01
CA GLU A 119 -6.18 -2.78 13.05
C GLU A 119 -4.74 -2.39 13.44
N LEU A 120 -4.24 -1.25 12.96
CA LEU A 120 -2.92 -0.75 13.34
C LEU A 120 -2.82 -0.43 14.85
N GLU A 121 -3.88 0.11 15.45
CA GLU A 121 -3.94 0.39 16.89
C GLU A 121 -3.86 -0.88 17.77
N LYS A 122 -4.20 -2.05 17.21
CA LYS A 122 -4.10 -3.35 17.89
C LYS A 122 -2.76 -4.06 17.63
N THR A 123 -1.95 -3.52 16.72
CA THR A 123 -0.73 -4.18 16.25
C THR A 123 0.42 -3.93 17.22
N ASP A 124 1.10 -5.00 17.62
CA ASP A 124 2.39 -4.92 18.29
C ASP A 124 3.52 -4.73 17.26
N PHE A 125 3.90 -3.48 17.03
CA PHE A 125 4.96 -3.14 16.08
C PHE A 125 6.35 -3.57 16.56
N ALA A 126 6.56 -3.85 17.84
CA ALA A 126 7.83 -4.36 18.34
C ALA A 126 8.14 -5.74 17.77
N SER A 127 7.10 -6.55 17.48
CA SER A 127 7.23 -7.89 16.92
C SER A 127 7.43 -7.92 15.39
N VAL A 128 7.35 -6.79 14.68
CA VAL A 128 7.52 -6.73 13.23
C VAL A 128 8.98 -6.94 12.86
N SER A 129 9.24 -7.86 11.95
CA SER A 129 10.58 -8.07 11.37
C SER A 129 10.91 -6.98 10.34
N ASN A 130 12.22 -6.69 10.19
CA ASN A 130 12.70 -5.72 9.17
C ASN A 130 12.02 -4.34 9.24
N LYS A 131 11.85 -3.79 10.45
CA LYS A 131 11.13 -2.53 10.70
C LYS A 131 11.59 -1.37 9.82
N SER A 132 12.91 -1.24 9.63
CA SER A 132 13.55 -0.20 8.83
C SER A 132 13.60 -0.47 7.31
N ASP A 133 12.91 -1.51 6.84
CA ASP A 133 12.81 -1.82 5.40
C ASP A 133 11.70 -1.00 4.75
N TYR A 134 11.99 -0.38 3.59
CA TYR A 134 10.99 0.41 2.86
C TYR A 134 10.03 -0.45 2.06
N ILE A 135 10.44 -1.62 1.60
CA ILE A 135 9.59 -2.51 0.78
C ILE A 135 8.68 -3.36 1.66
N ASN A 136 9.19 -3.92 2.76
CA ASN A 136 8.48 -4.88 3.60
C ASN A 136 8.18 -4.37 5.02
N GLY A 137 8.87 -3.32 5.48
CA GLY A 137 8.83 -2.84 6.87
C GLY A 137 7.85 -1.68 7.12
N LEU A 138 8.17 -0.85 8.12
CA LEU A 138 7.28 0.18 8.64
C LEU A 138 7.43 1.55 7.94
N LEU A 139 8.49 1.78 7.16
CA LEU A 139 8.76 3.11 6.58
C LEU A 139 7.64 3.61 5.65
N PRO A 140 7.07 2.82 4.73
CA PRO A 140 5.95 3.27 3.91
C PRO A 140 4.70 3.58 4.74
N LEU A 141 4.50 2.85 5.84
CA LEU A 141 3.38 3.09 6.75
C LEU A 141 3.51 4.45 7.44
N ILE A 142 4.70 4.78 7.97
CA ILE A 142 4.95 6.09 8.60
C ILE A 142 4.70 7.22 7.60
N ASN A 143 5.27 7.14 6.41
CA ASN A 143 5.04 8.12 5.34
C ASN A 143 3.56 8.29 5.00
N THR A 144 2.83 7.18 4.92
CA THR A 144 1.39 7.18 4.64
C THR A 144 0.62 7.88 5.74
N LEU A 145 0.91 7.57 7.01
CA LEU A 145 0.27 8.20 8.17
C LEU A 145 0.57 9.71 8.22
N VAL A 146 1.81 10.12 7.94
CA VAL A 146 2.18 11.55 7.86
C VAL A 146 1.35 12.27 6.78
N ARG A 147 1.10 11.65 5.61
CA ARG A 147 0.23 12.20 4.57
C ARG A 147 -1.22 12.35 5.07
N TYR A 148 -1.78 11.35 5.74
CA TYR A 148 -3.12 11.44 6.33
C TYR A 148 -3.22 12.52 7.40
N TYR A 149 -2.21 12.65 8.27
CA TYR A 149 -2.12 13.72 9.24
C TYR A 149 -2.16 15.11 8.59
N ARG A 150 -1.35 15.32 7.53
CA ARG A 150 -1.32 16.59 6.77
C ARG A 150 -2.65 16.90 6.10
N ARG A 151 -3.39 15.88 5.68
CA ARG A 151 -4.74 16.01 5.10
C ARG A 151 -5.86 16.17 6.13
N GLY A 152 -5.56 16.13 7.42
CA GLY A 152 -6.54 16.26 8.48
C GLY A 152 -7.40 15.03 8.74
N ILE A 153 -7.07 13.87 8.14
CA ILE A 153 -7.84 12.63 8.26
C ILE A 153 -7.49 11.93 9.58
N GLU A 154 -8.46 11.70 10.45
CA GLU A 154 -8.32 11.00 11.74
C GLU A 154 -7.08 11.47 12.55
N LYS A 155 -6.86 12.78 12.56
CA LYS A 155 -5.60 13.45 12.91
C LYS A 155 -4.98 13.00 14.24
N GLU A 156 -5.81 12.87 15.29
CA GLU A 156 -5.32 12.47 16.62
C GLU A 156 -4.90 10.99 16.67
N ARG A 157 -5.67 10.11 16.01
CA ARG A 157 -5.34 8.68 15.92
C ARG A 157 -4.05 8.48 15.14
N VAL A 158 -3.97 9.15 13.99
CA VAL A 158 -2.79 9.10 13.10
C VAL A 158 -1.55 9.61 13.82
N LEU A 159 -1.64 10.73 14.57
CA LEU A 159 -0.50 11.28 15.32
C LEU A 159 0.01 10.28 16.37
N ARG A 160 -0.88 9.66 17.13
CA ARG A 160 -0.46 8.63 18.12
C ARG A 160 0.27 7.47 17.45
N LEU A 161 -0.24 6.99 16.31
CA LEU A 161 0.41 5.91 15.56
C LEU A 161 1.78 6.32 15.01
N VAL A 162 1.91 7.54 14.47
CA VAL A 162 3.20 8.05 13.96
C VAL A 162 4.24 8.11 15.08
N LEU A 163 3.86 8.63 16.26
CA LEU A 163 4.77 8.71 17.40
C LEU A 163 5.20 7.31 17.87
N SER A 164 4.25 6.39 18.04
CA SER A 164 4.55 5.00 18.46
C SER A 164 5.44 4.26 17.45
N LEU A 165 5.20 4.44 16.16
CA LEU A 165 6.02 3.85 15.10
C LEU A 165 7.40 4.51 15.03
N GLY A 166 7.48 5.81 15.24
CA GLY A 166 8.75 6.55 15.32
C GLY A 166 9.64 6.04 16.45
N ASP A 167 9.07 5.86 17.64
CA ASP A 167 9.79 5.28 18.79
C ASP A 167 10.25 3.85 18.50
N THR A 168 9.38 3.04 17.88
CA THR A 168 9.71 1.65 17.51
C THR A 168 10.86 1.61 16.50
N LEU A 169 10.84 2.49 15.51
CA LEU A 169 11.89 2.58 14.49
C LEU A 169 13.19 3.12 15.08
N TYR A 170 13.11 4.15 15.93
CA TYR A 170 14.28 4.72 16.60
C TYR A 170 15.03 3.66 17.44
N ASN A 171 14.28 2.87 18.22
CA ASN A 171 14.86 1.77 19.00
C ASN A 171 15.50 0.70 18.09
N ASP A 172 14.81 0.29 17.02
CA ASP A 172 15.34 -0.69 16.05
C ASP A 172 16.65 -0.21 15.40
N VAL A 173 16.73 1.07 15.04
CA VAL A 173 17.94 1.64 14.40
C VAL A 173 19.07 1.84 15.41
N SER A 174 18.76 2.28 16.63
CA SER A 174 19.79 2.54 17.66
C SER A 174 20.38 1.25 18.25
N GLU A 175 19.64 0.16 18.25
CA GLU A 175 20.12 -1.16 18.71
C GLU A 175 20.94 -1.93 17.66
N ARG A 176 20.84 -1.54 16.38
CA ARG A 176 21.57 -2.22 15.30
C ARG A 176 22.99 -1.72 15.19
N ASP A 177 23.91 -2.67 15.02
CA ASP A 177 25.27 -2.34 14.58
C ASP A 177 25.23 -1.77 13.15
N ASN A 178 25.81 -0.56 12.99
CA ASN A 178 25.85 0.18 11.72
C ASN A 178 26.46 -0.63 10.55
N SER A 179 27.26 -1.65 10.84
CA SER A 179 27.85 -2.54 9.82
C SER A 179 26.82 -3.38 9.07
N ASN A 180 25.59 -3.54 9.62
CA ASN A 180 24.53 -4.37 9.05
C ASN A 180 23.51 -3.59 8.22
N PHE A 181 23.62 -2.26 8.14
CA PHE A 181 22.76 -1.46 7.26
C PHE A 181 23.28 -1.46 5.82
N GLY A 182 22.49 -1.97 4.89
CA GLY A 182 22.70 -1.65 3.47
C GLY A 182 22.48 -0.17 3.19
N TYR A 183 23.02 0.32 2.07
CA TYR A 183 22.85 1.75 1.67
C TYR A 183 21.72 1.95 0.67
N SER A 184 20.98 0.92 0.29
CA SER A 184 19.90 1.03 -0.67
C SER A 184 18.67 1.75 -0.08
N PHE A 185 17.90 2.41 -0.94
CA PHE A 185 16.64 3.05 -0.54
C PHE A 185 15.62 2.01 -0.05
N GLY A 186 15.52 0.87 -0.76
CA GLY A 186 14.51 -0.15 -0.46
C GLY A 186 14.76 -0.91 0.84
N HIS A 187 16.00 -1.24 1.14
CA HIS A 187 16.39 -2.16 2.22
C HIS A 187 17.46 -1.60 3.15
N GLY A 188 17.69 -0.28 3.15
CA GLY A 188 18.80 0.29 3.88
C GLY A 188 18.59 1.68 4.43
N LEU A 189 19.70 2.27 4.88
CA LEU A 189 19.76 3.54 5.60
C LEU A 189 19.15 4.71 4.81
N SER A 190 19.30 4.73 3.48
CA SER A 190 18.73 5.82 2.65
C SER A 190 17.21 5.89 2.75
N GLY A 191 16.52 4.76 2.90
CA GLY A 191 15.07 4.72 3.13
C GLY A 191 14.69 5.30 4.50
N VAL A 192 15.47 5.00 5.53
CA VAL A 192 15.25 5.53 6.89
C VAL A 192 15.40 7.05 6.93
N ILE A 193 16.46 7.59 6.32
CA ILE A 193 16.72 9.04 6.30
C ILE A 193 15.62 9.80 5.54
N PHE A 194 15.05 9.19 4.49
CA PHE A 194 14.00 9.80 3.69
C PHE A 194 12.64 9.86 4.42
N THR A 195 12.38 8.96 5.36
CA THR A 195 11.11 8.88 6.10
C THR A 195 11.05 9.84 7.26
#